data_1972ad82af9993255be2ad5acbbc1980
#
_entry.id   1972ad82af9993255be2ad5acbbc1980
#
_cell.length_a   1.000
_cell.length_b   1.000
_cell.length_c   1.000
_cell.angle_alpha   90.00
_cell.angle_beta   90.00
_cell.angle_gamma   90.00
#
_symmetry.space_group_name_H-M   'P 1'
#
loop_
_entity.id
_entity.type
_entity.pdbx_description
1 polymer ?
#
loop_
_entity_poly.entity_id
_entity_poly.type
_entity_poly.pdbx_seq_one_letter_code
_entity_poly.pdbx_strand_id
1 'polypeptide(L)'
;LACKSGEICVYDQPVQRYKKKEFAKTVSMLPQSKQGLPDLTVKELVSYGRSPYKSTFQKRSSSEDEEIIEWAMEVTGTSKYPDRMFHSLSGGEQQKARIAMALTQKTDILLLDEPTTYLDIAHQIDVMEILQQINQEYHITIVMVLHELQQAAVYSDYLIALKGGCVADKGEPKSILTSEFLKKVYNINASIRFEDRYPIIIPNKLIKG
;
A
#
# COMPACT_ATOMS: atom_id res chain seq x y z
N LEU A 1 -11.23 5.98 13.55
CA LEU A 1 -12.68 5.76 13.44
C LEU A 1 -13.04 4.54 14.28
N ALA A 2 -14.04 4.64 15.16
CA ALA A 2 -14.56 3.49 15.88
C ALA A 2 -15.45 2.67 14.94
N CYS A 3 -15.32 1.33 14.99
CA CYS A 3 -16.24 0.44 14.30
C CYS A 3 -17.64 0.60 14.90
N LYS A 4 -18.66 0.81 14.05
CA LYS A 4 -20.05 0.98 14.51
C LYS A 4 -20.69 -0.36 14.93
N SER A 5 -20.31 -1.44 14.26
CA SER A 5 -20.76 -2.81 14.52
C SER A 5 -19.76 -3.80 13.94
N GLY A 6 -19.77 -5.06 14.41
CA GLY A 6 -18.84 -6.08 14.00
C GLY A 6 -17.52 -6.03 14.77
N GLU A 7 -16.60 -6.91 14.40
CA GLU A 7 -15.27 -7.05 15.01
C GLU A 7 -14.20 -7.07 13.93
N ILE A 8 -13.06 -6.45 14.23
CA ILE A 8 -11.87 -6.49 13.37
C ILE A 8 -10.82 -7.26 14.15
N CYS A 9 -10.30 -8.32 13.56
CA CYS A 9 -9.27 -9.16 14.15
C CYS A 9 -8.00 -9.16 13.30
N VAL A 10 -6.86 -9.26 13.97
CA VAL A 10 -5.55 -9.55 13.38
C VAL A 10 -4.99 -10.74 14.13
N TYR A 11 -4.63 -11.81 13.41
CA TYR A 11 -4.22 -13.10 14.01
C TYR A 11 -5.21 -13.61 15.08
N ASP A 12 -6.50 -13.64 14.71
CA ASP A 12 -7.62 -14.09 15.58
C ASP A 12 -7.80 -13.28 16.87
N GLN A 13 -7.04 -12.21 17.05
CA GLN A 13 -7.18 -11.31 18.19
C GLN A 13 -7.89 -10.00 17.78
N PRO A 14 -8.95 -9.60 18.49
CA PRO A 14 -9.60 -8.31 18.29
C PRO A 14 -8.62 -7.14 18.39
N VAL A 15 -8.67 -6.21 17.43
CA VAL A 15 -7.76 -5.05 17.36
C VAL A 15 -7.80 -4.22 18.64
N GLN A 16 -8.96 -4.15 19.31
CA GLN A 16 -9.15 -3.41 20.56
C GLN A 16 -8.36 -4.01 21.74
N ARG A 17 -7.94 -5.27 21.66
CA ARG A 17 -7.17 -5.95 22.72
C ARG A 17 -5.66 -5.74 22.59
N TYR A 18 -5.19 -5.24 21.46
CA TYR A 18 -3.78 -4.91 21.29
C TYR A 18 -3.40 -3.65 22.06
N LYS A 19 -2.26 -3.65 22.73
CA LYS A 19 -1.63 -2.41 23.14
C LYS A 19 -1.14 -1.68 21.90
N LYS A 20 -1.24 -0.34 21.88
CA LYS A 20 -0.88 0.48 20.69
C LYS A 20 0.51 0.17 20.15
N LYS A 21 1.49 -0.03 21.04
CA LYS A 21 2.87 -0.32 20.65
C LYS A 21 3.04 -1.72 20.07
N GLU A 22 2.30 -2.70 20.56
CA GLU A 22 2.28 -4.07 20.03
C GLU A 22 1.62 -4.12 18.66
N PHE A 23 0.47 -3.44 18.51
CA PHE A 23 -0.21 -3.33 17.22
C PHE A 23 0.69 -2.70 16.15
N ALA A 24 1.42 -1.62 16.50
CA ALA A 24 2.35 -0.96 15.59
C ALA A 24 3.57 -1.82 15.19
N LYS A 25 3.83 -2.94 15.89
CA LYS A 25 4.82 -3.95 15.52
C LYS A 25 4.25 -5.09 14.68
N THR A 26 2.92 -5.17 14.56
CA THR A 26 2.23 -6.21 13.81
C THR A 26 1.72 -5.68 12.48
N VAL A 27 1.23 -4.44 12.46
CA VAL A 27 0.63 -3.81 11.29
C VAL A 27 1.24 -2.43 11.10
N SER A 28 1.82 -2.18 9.95
CA SER A 28 2.18 -0.84 9.49
C SER A 28 1.10 -0.29 8.56
N MET A 29 0.92 1.02 8.56
CA MET A 29 -0.07 1.70 7.71
C MET A 29 0.52 2.94 7.08
N LEU A 30 0.33 3.07 5.78
CA LEU A 30 0.67 4.26 5.03
C LEU A 30 -0.62 4.95 4.55
N PRO A 31 -1.06 6.02 5.22
CA PRO A 31 -2.27 6.74 4.82
C PRO A 31 -2.04 7.58 3.56
N GLN A 32 -3.11 7.91 2.85
CA GLN A 32 -3.08 8.75 1.65
C GLN A 32 -2.51 10.15 1.91
N SER A 33 -2.81 10.74 3.07
CA SER A 33 -2.41 12.12 3.39
C SER A 33 -0.90 12.28 3.54
N LYS A 34 -0.36 13.29 2.82
CA LYS A 34 1.04 13.74 2.92
C LYS A 34 1.22 14.93 3.88
N GLN A 35 0.14 15.36 4.55
CA GLN A 35 0.17 16.56 5.39
C GLN A 35 0.89 16.33 6.72
N GLY A 36 1.66 17.29 7.13
CA GLY A 36 2.27 17.36 8.46
C GLY A 36 3.59 16.61 8.64
N LEU A 37 4.24 16.19 7.54
CA LEU A 37 5.63 15.70 7.65
C LEU A 37 6.55 16.90 7.88
N PRO A 38 7.43 16.85 8.92
CA PRO A 38 8.39 17.89 9.18
C PRO A 38 9.46 17.98 8.08
N ASP A 39 10.25 19.05 8.10
CA ASP A 39 11.43 19.20 7.24
C ASP A 39 12.51 18.21 7.68
N LEU A 40 12.56 17.09 6.99
CA LEU A 40 13.44 15.97 7.27
C LEU A 40 14.19 15.55 6.00
N THR A 41 15.37 15.03 6.18
CA THR A 41 16.05 14.23 5.15
C THR A 41 15.32 12.90 4.95
N VAL A 42 15.59 12.24 3.84
CA VAL A 42 15.02 10.91 3.54
C VAL A 42 15.39 9.91 4.63
N LYS A 43 16.66 9.85 5.04
CA LYS A 43 17.11 8.93 6.09
C LYS A 43 16.44 9.22 7.43
N GLU A 44 16.29 10.49 7.80
CA GLU A 44 15.56 10.87 9.00
C GLU A 44 14.10 10.42 8.94
N LEU A 45 13.39 10.68 7.83
CA LEU A 45 12.01 10.23 7.64
C LEU A 45 11.91 8.70 7.79
N VAL A 46 12.74 7.95 7.08
CA VAL A 46 12.74 6.49 7.12
C VAL A 46 12.99 5.97 8.53
N SER A 47 13.85 6.63 9.31
CA SER A 47 14.13 6.27 10.69
C SER A 47 12.92 6.39 11.64
N TYR A 48 11.91 7.21 11.30
CA TYR A 48 10.69 7.33 12.11
C TYR A 48 9.90 6.02 12.20
N GLY A 49 9.98 5.15 11.20
CA GLY A 49 9.36 3.83 11.26
C GLY A 49 9.87 2.95 12.41
N ARG A 50 11.05 3.25 12.96
CA ARG A 50 11.58 2.56 14.15
C ARG A 50 11.02 3.08 15.48
N SER A 51 10.17 4.11 15.47
CA SER A 51 9.56 4.68 16.68
C SER A 51 8.89 3.68 17.62
N PRO A 52 8.16 2.63 17.15
CA PRO A 52 7.57 1.63 18.02
C PRO A 52 8.58 0.80 18.82
N TYR A 53 9.84 0.76 18.39
CA TYR A 53 10.91 -0.02 19.02
C TYR A 53 11.74 0.81 19.99
N LYS A 54 11.76 2.14 19.83
CA LYS A 54 12.54 3.04 20.72
C LYS A 54 11.96 3.07 22.12
N SER A 55 12.84 2.99 23.11
CA SER A 55 12.51 3.26 24.51
C SER A 55 12.50 4.79 24.73
N THR A 56 11.69 5.27 25.68
CA THR A 56 11.60 6.69 26.05
C THR A 56 12.96 7.30 26.45
N PHE A 57 13.92 6.47 26.85
CA PHE A 57 15.26 6.87 27.28
C PHE A 57 16.36 6.67 26.22
N GLN A 58 16.05 6.05 25.08
CA GLN A 58 17.03 5.74 24.04
C GLN A 58 17.08 6.87 23.00
N LYS A 59 18.09 7.75 23.11
CA LYS A 59 18.30 8.88 22.20
C LYS A 59 19.02 8.52 20.89
N ARG A 60 19.67 7.35 20.79
CA ARG A 60 20.41 6.91 19.60
C ARG A 60 19.78 5.65 19.01
N SER A 61 19.82 5.54 17.68
CA SER A 61 19.52 4.32 16.93
C SER A 61 20.47 3.21 17.36
N SER A 62 19.98 1.98 17.48
CA SER A 62 20.86 0.82 17.64
C SER A 62 21.52 0.48 16.29
N SER A 63 22.59 -0.34 16.30
CA SER A 63 23.16 -0.85 15.05
C SER A 63 22.13 -1.64 14.24
N GLU A 64 21.29 -2.41 14.90
CA GLU A 64 20.17 -3.13 14.28
C GLU A 64 19.17 -2.18 13.61
N ASP A 65 18.84 -1.04 14.24
CA ASP A 65 17.95 -0.05 13.62
C ASP A 65 18.59 0.56 12.35
N GLU A 66 19.90 0.83 12.36
CA GLU A 66 20.60 1.36 11.18
C GLU A 66 20.59 0.35 10.03
N GLU A 67 20.87 -0.92 10.29
CA GLU A 67 20.81 -2.00 9.28
C GLU A 67 19.39 -2.13 8.67
N ILE A 68 18.35 -2.02 9.50
CA ILE A 68 16.97 -2.06 9.02
C ILE A 68 16.61 -0.83 8.17
N ILE A 69 17.10 0.36 8.56
CA ILE A 69 16.90 1.59 7.80
C ILE A 69 17.59 1.47 6.43
N GLU A 70 18.85 1.04 6.40
CA GLU A 70 19.61 0.85 5.17
C GLU A 70 18.93 -0.17 4.25
N TRP A 71 18.55 -1.33 4.77
CA TRP A 71 17.80 -2.34 4.04
C TRP A 71 16.51 -1.77 3.41
N ALA A 72 15.69 -1.05 4.18
CA ALA A 72 14.44 -0.49 3.66
C ALA A 72 14.68 0.55 2.57
N MET A 73 15.74 1.34 2.70
CA MET A 73 16.14 2.32 1.69
C MET A 73 16.67 1.66 0.42
N GLU A 74 17.39 0.55 0.53
CA GLU A 74 17.86 -0.23 -0.62
C GLU A 74 16.69 -0.84 -1.38
N VAL A 75 15.78 -1.53 -0.69
CA VAL A 75 14.60 -2.17 -1.29
C VAL A 75 13.74 -1.17 -2.06
N THR A 76 13.62 0.05 -1.55
CA THR A 76 12.82 1.10 -2.21
C THR A 76 13.61 1.98 -3.18
N GLY A 77 14.93 1.75 -3.31
CA GLY A 77 15.82 2.54 -4.16
C GLY A 77 16.05 3.98 -3.67
N THR A 78 15.75 4.27 -2.40
CA THR A 78 15.94 5.60 -1.80
C THR A 78 17.33 5.80 -1.19
N SER A 79 18.14 4.77 -1.13
CA SER A 79 19.55 4.82 -0.68
C SER A 79 20.44 5.73 -1.53
N LYS A 80 19.98 6.12 -2.73
CA LYS A 80 20.67 7.03 -3.65
C LYS A 80 20.69 8.49 -3.16
N TYR A 81 19.78 8.86 -2.24
CA TYR A 81 19.60 10.26 -1.79
C TYR A 81 19.22 10.36 -0.31
N PRO A 82 19.99 9.76 0.62
CA PRO A 82 19.66 9.69 2.05
C PRO A 82 19.58 11.07 2.69
N ASP A 83 20.43 12.00 2.27
CA ASP A 83 20.55 13.34 2.86
C ASP A 83 19.71 14.41 2.14
N ARG A 84 19.00 14.05 1.05
CA ARG A 84 18.10 14.99 0.39
C ARG A 84 16.87 15.27 1.26
N MET A 85 16.43 16.51 1.26
CA MET A 85 15.21 16.91 1.96
C MET A 85 14.00 16.25 1.31
N PHE A 86 13.14 15.63 2.10
CA PHE A 86 11.96 14.90 1.62
C PHE A 86 11.06 15.75 0.73
N HIS A 87 10.84 17.02 1.09
CA HIS A 87 9.99 17.93 0.31
C HIS A 87 10.57 18.30 -1.06
N SER A 88 11.89 18.14 -1.27
CA SER A 88 12.56 18.41 -2.56
C SER A 88 12.46 17.26 -3.56
N LEU A 89 11.93 16.13 -3.15
CA LEU A 89 11.78 14.94 -3.97
C LEU A 89 10.58 15.04 -4.92
N SER A 90 10.65 14.34 -6.06
CA SER A 90 9.48 14.09 -6.91
C SER A 90 8.39 13.31 -6.16
N GLY A 91 7.14 13.35 -6.64
CA GLY A 91 6.04 12.62 -6.02
C GLY A 91 6.30 11.12 -5.87
N GLY A 92 6.90 10.50 -6.88
CA GLY A 92 7.28 9.08 -6.85
C GLY A 92 8.40 8.79 -5.85
N GLU A 93 9.45 9.62 -5.81
CA GLU A 93 10.53 9.50 -4.82
C GLU A 93 10.01 9.68 -3.39
N GLN A 94 9.10 10.65 -3.16
CA GLN A 94 8.43 10.83 -1.87
C GLN A 94 7.65 9.58 -1.46
N GLN A 95 6.92 8.97 -2.39
CA GLN A 95 6.15 7.77 -2.11
C GLN A 95 7.05 6.58 -1.75
N LYS A 96 8.17 6.40 -2.47
CA LYS A 96 9.19 5.38 -2.13
C LYS A 96 9.79 5.59 -0.74
N ALA A 97 10.12 6.83 -0.38
CA ALA A 97 10.64 7.15 0.96
C ALA A 97 9.61 6.85 2.06
N ARG A 98 8.31 7.09 1.82
CA ARG A 98 7.23 6.74 2.74
C ARG A 98 7.06 5.22 2.87
N ILE A 99 7.17 4.47 1.77
CA ILE A 99 7.16 3.01 1.80
C ILE A 99 8.36 2.50 2.59
N ALA A 100 9.56 3.05 2.37
CA ALA A 100 10.75 2.71 3.16
C ALA A 100 10.52 2.92 4.66
N MET A 101 9.93 4.06 5.05
CA MET A 101 9.57 4.33 6.44
C MET A 101 8.61 3.26 7.00
N ALA A 102 7.61 2.84 6.24
CA ALA A 102 6.69 1.79 6.67
C ALA A 102 7.39 0.43 6.81
N LEU A 103 8.31 0.10 5.91
CA LEU A 103 9.08 -1.15 5.94
C LEU A 103 10.00 -1.26 7.16
N THR A 104 10.56 -0.14 7.65
CA THR A 104 11.41 -0.16 8.83
C THR A 104 10.68 -0.56 10.10
N GLN A 105 9.35 -0.57 10.11
CA GLN A 105 8.58 -1.14 11.21
C GLN A 105 8.72 -2.67 11.32
N LYS A 106 9.20 -3.36 10.25
CA LYS A 106 9.36 -4.82 10.23
C LYS A 106 8.08 -5.55 10.69
N THR A 107 6.97 -5.20 10.07
CA THR A 107 5.66 -5.79 10.35
C THR A 107 5.31 -6.83 9.31
N ASP A 108 4.48 -7.81 9.67
CA ASP A 108 4.01 -8.85 8.74
C ASP A 108 2.92 -8.36 7.80
N ILE A 109 2.26 -7.24 8.16
CA ILE A 109 1.15 -6.67 7.41
C ILE A 109 1.43 -5.19 7.11
N LEU A 110 1.29 -4.82 5.84
CA LEU A 110 1.40 -3.44 5.34
C LEU A 110 0.07 -3.00 4.72
N LEU A 111 -0.56 -1.99 5.31
CA LEU A 111 -1.77 -1.38 4.80
C LEU A 111 -1.42 -0.10 4.03
N LEU A 112 -1.90 0.01 2.79
CA LEU A 112 -1.64 1.15 1.91
C LEU A 112 -2.96 1.76 1.44
N ASP A 113 -3.11 3.05 1.66
CA ASP A 113 -4.27 3.80 1.20
C ASP A 113 -3.90 4.59 -0.05
N GLU A 114 -4.32 4.10 -1.22
CA GLU A 114 -4.09 4.68 -2.53
C GLU A 114 -2.60 5.02 -2.82
N PRO A 115 -1.70 4.02 -2.83
CA PRO A 115 -0.25 4.27 -2.90
C PRO A 115 0.22 4.89 -4.22
N THR A 116 -0.57 4.84 -5.28
CA THR A 116 -0.22 5.33 -6.62
C THR A 116 -0.94 6.62 -7.03
N THR A 117 -1.84 7.13 -6.20
CA THR A 117 -2.63 8.33 -6.50
C THR A 117 -1.73 9.56 -6.62
N TYR A 118 -1.99 10.41 -7.62
CA TYR A 118 -1.21 11.61 -7.99
C TYR A 118 0.20 11.34 -8.53
N LEU A 119 0.52 10.12 -8.91
CA LEU A 119 1.78 9.78 -9.58
C LEU A 119 1.53 9.69 -11.10
N ASP A 120 2.54 10.02 -11.89
CA ASP A 120 2.54 9.67 -13.31
C ASP A 120 2.68 8.15 -13.51
N ILE A 121 2.39 7.70 -14.72
CA ILE A 121 2.28 6.28 -15.04
C ILE A 121 3.58 5.50 -14.77
N ALA A 122 4.73 6.12 -15.02
CA ALA A 122 6.03 5.47 -14.81
C ALA A 122 6.28 5.25 -13.31
N HIS A 123 6.00 6.27 -12.49
CA HIS A 123 6.13 6.17 -11.04
C HIS A 123 5.08 5.25 -10.40
N GLN A 124 3.86 5.17 -10.99
CA GLN A 124 2.86 4.20 -10.54
C GLN A 124 3.36 2.76 -10.71
N ILE A 125 3.87 2.43 -11.90
CA ILE A 125 4.40 1.10 -12.21
C ILE A 125 5.56 0.78 -11.26
N ASP A 126 6.50 1.67 -11.11
CA ASP A 126 7.69 1.51 -10.27
C ASP A 126 7.32 1.26 -8.79
N VAL A 127 6.34 2.00 -8.26
CA VAL A 127 5.82 1.76 -6.89
C VAL A 127 5.16 0.39 -6.78
N MET A 128 4.35 -0.01 -7.76
CA MET A 128 3.68 -1.32 -7.73
C MET A 128 4.66 -2.48 -7.85
N GLU A 129 5.70 -2.36 -8.67
CA GLU A 129 6.78 -3.36 -8.78
C GLU A 129 7.55 -3.51 -7.46
N ILE A 130 7.88 -2.40 -6.80
CA ILE A 130 8.50 -2.42 -5.47
C ILE A 130 7.61 -3.14 -4.46
N LEU A 131 6.30 -2.86 -4.44
CA LEU A 131 5.36 -3.52 -3.52
C LEU A 131 5.25 -5.02 -3.82
N GLN A 132 5.23 -5.40 -5.09
CA GLN A 132 5.22 -6.81 -5.50
C GLN A 132 6.52 -7.53 -5.06
N GLN A 133 7.67 -6.91 -5.26
CA GLN A 133 8.95 -7.44 -4.79
C GLN A 133 8.94 -7.62 -3.26
N ILE A 134 8.47 -6.62 -2.51
CA ILE A 134 8.35 -6.69 -1.05
C ILE A 134 7.49 -7.88 -0.61
N ASN A 135 6.35 -8.10 -1.26
CA ASN A 135 5.48 -9.23 -0.95
C ASN A 135 6.16 -10.57 -1.26
N GLN A 136 6.78 -10.70 -2.44
CA GLN A 136 7.36 -11.97 -2.90
C GLN A 136 8.64 -12.35 -2.15
N GLU A 137 9.54 -11.41 -1.91
CA GLU A 137 10.85 -11.68 -1.30
C GLU A 137 10.81 -11.71 0.22
N TYR A 138 10.00 -10.83 0.83
CA TYR A 138 9.95 -10.69 2.29
C TYR A 138 8.69 -11.26 2.92
N HIS A 139 7.77 -11.81 2.11
CA HIS A 139 6.52 -12.45 2.55
C HIS A 139 5.64 -11.53 3.42
N ILE A 140 5.71 -10.22 3.18
CA ILE A 140 4.86 -9.24 3.85
C ILE A 140 3.48 -9.26 3.19
N THR A 141 2.43 -9.44 3.96
CA THR A 141 1.06 -9.32 3.46
C THR A 141 0.74 -7.86 3.17
N ILE A 142 0.41 -7.55 1.92
CA ILE A 142 0.07 -6.18 1.52
C ILE A 142 -1.43 -6.09 1.26
N VAL A 143 -2.10 -5.17 1.96
CA VAL A 143 -3.49 -4.80 1.70
C VAL A 143 -3.53 -3.36 1.23
N MET A 144 -4.04 -3.11 0.04
CA MET A 144 -4.04 -1.77 -0.55
C MET A 144 -5.39 -1.40 -1.16
N VAL A 145 -5.73 -0.13 -1.07
CA VAL A 145 -6.86 0.45 -1.78
C VAL A 145 -6.36 0.95 -3.14
N LEU A 146 -6.98 0.49 -4.21
CA LEU A 146 -6.65 0.87 -5.58
C LEU A 146 -7.89 1.33 -6.33
N HIS A 147 -7.73 2.32 -7.22
CA HIS A 147 -8.79 2.79 -8.11
C HIS A 147 -8.66 2.23 -9.53
N GLU A 148 -7.45 1.88 -9.95
CA GLU A 148 -7.16 1.40 -11.29
C GLU A 148 -7.36 -0.12 -11.37
N LEU A 149 -8.37 -0.57 -12.12
CA LEU A 149 -8.67 -2.00 -12.28
C LEU A 149 -7.51 -2.80 -12.88
N GLN A 150 -6.73 -2.17 -13.76
CA GLN A 150 -5.56 -2.82 -14.37
C GLN A 150 -4.50 -3.09 -13.29
N GLN A 151 -4.15 -2.10 -12.48
CA GLN A 151 -3.20 -2.28 -11.38
C GLN A 151 -3.70 -3.33 -10.39
N ALA A 152 -4.98 -3.25 -10.00
CA ALA A 152 -5.58 -4.22 -9.10
C ALA A 152 -5.49 -5.65 -9.65
N ALA A 153 -5.75 -5.86 -10.94
CA ALA A 153 -5.70 -7.18 -11.55
C ALA A 153 -4.28 -7.75 -11.66
N VAL A 154 -3.30 -6.90 -11.99
CA VAL A 154 -1.92 -7.34 -12.25
C VAL A 154 -1.15 -7.61 -10.97
N TYR A 155 -1.33 -6.77 -9.95
CA TYR A 155 -0.50 -6.75 -8.75
C TYR A 155 -1.17 -7.33 -7.50
N SER A 156 -2.38 -7.89 -7.62
CA SER A 156 -3.05 -8.51 -6.47
C SER A 156 -3.35 -9.98 -6.72
N ASP A 157 -3.21 -10.80 -5.69
CA ASP A 157 -3.63 -12.21 -5.73
C ASP A 157 -5.13 -12.35 -5.45
N TYR A 158 -5.70 -11.40 -4.71
CA TYR A 158 -7.10 -11.41 -4.30
C TYR A 158 -7.68 -10.01 -4.27
N LEU A 159 -8.89 -9.84 -4.80
CA LEU A 159 -9.61 -8.58 -4.84
C LEU A 159 -10.85 -8.62 -3.96
N ILE A 160 -11.14 -7.49 -3.33
CA ILE A 160 -12.40 -7.22 -2.65
C ILE A 160 -12.98 -5.94 -3.24
N ALA A 161 -14.06 -6.05 -3.99
CA ALA A 161 -14.73 -4.91 -4.59
C ALA A 161 -15.82 -4.37 -3.67
N LEU A 162 -15.79 -3.05 -3.43
CA LEU A 162 -16.75 -2.36 -2.60
C LEU A 162 -17.68 -1.49 -3.47
N LYS A 163 -18.98 -1.51 -3.18
CA LYS A 163 -19.98 -0.61 -3.78
C LYS A 163 -21.01 -0.19 -2.74
N GLY A 164 -21.22 1.10 -2.58
CA GLY A 164 -22.19 1.62 -1.62
C GLY A 164 -21.92 1.19 -0.17
N GLY A 165 -20.65 1.02 0.21
CA GLY A 165 -20.26 0.59 1.55
C GLY A 165 -20.40 -0.92 1.83
N CYS A 166 -20.78 -1.72 0.82
CA CYS A 166 -20.90 -3.17 0.93
C CYS A 166 -19.91 -3.90 0.03
N VAL A 167 -19.52 -5.12 0.41
CA VAL A 167 -18.77 -6.01 -0.46
C VAL A 167 -19.67 -6.43 -1.61
N ALA A 168 -19.34 -6.00 -2.83
CA ALA A 168 -20.08 -6.31 -4.04
C ALA A 168 -19.62 -7.63 -4.66
N ASP A 169 -18.30 -7.89 -4.60
CA ASP A 169 -17.69 -9.13 -5.09
C ASP A 169 -16.32 -9.31 -4.45
N LYS A 170 -15.80 -10.56 -4.46
CA LYS A 170 -14.46 -10.89 -3.96
C LYS A 170 -13.93 -12.18 -4.59
N GLY A 171 -12.63 -12.26 -4.83
CA GLY A 171 -11.99 -13.44 -5.41
C GLY A 171 -10.71 -13.10 -6.16
N GLU A 172 -10.18 -14.07 -6.87
CA GLU A 172 -9.04 -13.86 -7.77
C GLU A 172 -9.42 -12.90 -8.91
N PRO A 173 -8.49 -12.04 -9.37
CA PRO A 173 -8.77 -11.03 -10.38
C PRO A 173 -9.47 -11.57 -11.62
N LYS A 174 -8.96 -12.67 -12.22
CA LYS A 174 -9.54 -13.28 -13.43
C LYS A 174 -10.94 -13.82 -13.21
N SER A 175 -11.27 -14.24 -11.98
CA SER A 175 -12.57 -14.81 -11.65
C SER A 175 -13.66 -13.77 -11.52
N ILE A 176 -13.33 -12.63 -10.93
CA ILE A 176 -14.33 -11.58 -10.62
C ILE A 176 -14.43 -10.49 -11.68
N LEU A 177 -13.34 -10.18 -12.39
CA LEU A 177 -13.34 -9.12 -13.39
C LEU A 177 -13.98 -9.60 -14.69
N THR A 178 -15.30 -9.55 -14.73
CA THR A 178 -16.14 -9.95 -15.87
C THR A 178 -16.96 -8.78 -16.39
N SER A 179 -17.57 -8.93 -17.58
CA SER A 179 -18.51 -7.91 -18.09
C SER A 179 -19.69 -7.68 -17.15
N GLU A 180 -20.14 -8.72 -16.46
CA GLU A 180 -21.21 -8.63 -15.47
C GLU A 180 -20.74 -7.84 -14.23
N PHE A 181 -19.54 -8.08 -13.76
CA PHE A 181 -18.92 -7.30 -12.69
C PHE A 181 -18.84 -5.81 -13.05
N LEU A 182 -18.36 -5.48 -14.25
CA LEU A 182 -18.27 -4.08 -14.71
C LEU A 182 -19.65 -3.40 -14.73
N LYS A 183 -20.68 -4.12 -15.18
CA LYS A 183 -22.06 -3.62 -15.15
C LYS A 183 -22.57 -3.45 -13.72
N LYS A 184 -22.35 -4.44 -12.85
CA LYS A 184 -22.83 -4.44 -11.47
C LYS A 184 -22.14 -3.38 -10.61
N VAL A 185 -20.81 -3.28 -10.68
CA VAL A 185 -20.02 -2.44 -9.78
C VAL A 185 -19.89 -1.03 -10.32
N TYR A 186 -19.52 -0.89 -11.60
CA TYR A 186 -19.19 0.41 -12.23
C TYR A 186 -20.31 0.99 -13.08
N ASN A 187 -21.37 0.23 -13.31
CA ASN A 187 -22.46 0.60 -14.24
C ASN A 187 -21.98 0.85 -15.69
N ILE A 188 -21.02 0.05 -16.14
CA ILE A 188 -20.42 0.15 -17.46
C ILE A 188 -20.75 -1.09 -18.26
N ASN A 189 -21.27 -0.92 -19.50
CA ASN A 189 -21.39 -2.00 -20.47
C ASN A 189 -20.06 -2.11 -21.24
N ALA A 190 -19.28 -3.12 -20.93
CA ALA A 190 -18.00 -3.37 -21.57
C ALA A 190 -17.75 -4.88 -21.68
N SER A 191 -17.00 -5.29 -22.66
CA SER A 191 -16.38 -6.61 -22.70
C SER A 191 -15.01 -6.54 -22.01
N ILE A 192 -14.63 -7.64 -21.38
CA ILE A 192 -13.32 -7.77 -20.73
C ILE A 192 -12.66 -9.05 -21.26
N ARG A 193 -11.41 -8.97 -21.59
CA ARG A 193 -10.54 -10.10 -21.90
C ARG A 193 -9.21 -9.91 -21.19
N PHE A 194 -8.50 -10.97 -20.96
CA PHE A 194 -7.19 -10.96 -20.35
C PHE A 194 -6.12 -11.33 -21.39
N GLU A 195 -5.06 -10.54 -21.43
CA GLU A 195 -3.79 -10.92 -22.02
C GLU A 195 -2.82 -11.16 -20.85
N ASP A 196 -2.50 -12.43 -20.59
CA ASP A 196 -1.81 -12.89 -19.37
C ASP A 196 -2.53 -12.45 -18.09
N ARG A 197 -1.97 -11.48 -17.35
CA ARG A 197 -2.56 -10.89 -16.15
C ARG A 197 -3.27 -9.56 -16.43
N TYR A 198 -3.12 -9.01 -17.64
CA TYR A 198 -3.62 -7.67 -17.97
C TYR A 198 -5.08 -7.72 -18.44
N PRO A 199 -6.01 -7.09 -17.74
CA PRO A 199 -7.37 -6.95 -18.21
C PRO A 199 -7.45 -5.87 -19.29
N ILE A 200 -8.01 -6.23 -20.44
CA ILE A 200 -8.34 -5.30 -21.51
C ILE A 200 -9.85 -5.06 -21.45
N ILE A 201 -10.21 -3.85 -21.08
CA ILE A 201 -11.61 -3.43 -20.97
C ILE A 201 -11.97 -2.66 -22.24
N ILE A 202 -12.94 -3.19 -23.00
CA ILE A 202 -13.43 -2.59 -24.24
C ILE A 202 -14.86 -2.10 -24.00
N PRO A 203 -15.07 -0.79 -23.81
CA PRO A 203 -16.41 -0.24 -23.67
C PRO A 203 -17.26 -0.53 -24.90
N ASN A 204 -18.46 -1.06 -24.72
CA ASN A 204 -19.42 -1.20 -25.78
C ASN A 204 -19.96 0.21 -26.11
N LYS A 205 -20.10 0.53 -27.39
CA LYS A 205 -20.75 1.79 -27.78
C LYS A 205 -22.16 1.82 -27.16
N LEU A 206 -22.43 2.87 -26.38
CA LEU A 206 -23.80 3.14 -25.93
C LEU A 206 -24.65 3.26 -27.19
N ILE A 207 -25.54 2.31 -27.42
CA ILE A 207 -26.64 2.49 -28.35
C ILE A 207 -27.53 3.51 -27.65
N LYS A 208 -27.41 4.78 -28.05
CA LYS A 208 -28.39 5.81 -27.66
C LYS A 208 -29.71 5.38 -28.27
N GLY A 209 -30.60 4.81 -27.44
CA GLY A 209 -32.00 4.68 -27.77
C GLY A 209 -32.69 6.06 -27.68
#